data_adb7ffaed6c59c41676b97f3f9d76c0d
#
_entry.id   adb7ffaed6c59c41676b97f3f9d76c0d
#
_cell.length_a   1.000
_cell.length_b   1.000
_cell.length_c   1.000
_cell.angle_alpha   90.00
_cell.angle_beta   90.00
_cell.angle_gamma   90.00
#
_symmetry.space_group_name_H-M   'P 1'
#
loop_
_entity.id
_entity.type
_entity.pdbx_description
1 polymer ?
#
loop_
_entity_poly.entity_id
_entity_poly.type
_entity_poly.pdbx_seq_one_letter_code
_entity_poly.pdbx_strand_id
1 'polypeptide(L)'
;MQGLRFVLLSALILLPGTSIAAESFDGTWSTTLTCPPKGNTLGYTWHFLSVIQNNVLHGERGTAGEPGAFTLDGRIAEDGSARLVGAGIVASREYARSVFAHGGAQYSYDVKAKFEGTQGAGKKSAGLGIEGRVCSFDFTKQPPAGSAPSGPNP
;
A
#
# COMPACT_ATOMS: atom_id res chain seq x y z
N MET A 1 -42.95 -60.98 25.86
CA MET A 1 -42.43 -60.32 24.65
C MET A 1 -41.96 -58.94 25.07
N GLN A 2 -40.63 -58.78 25.36
CA GLN A 2 -40.03 -57.50 25.79
C GLN A 2 -39.34 -56.88 24.62
N GLY A 3 -39.83 -55.69 24.16
CA GLY A 3 -39.24 -54.94 23.09
C GLY A 3 -38.06 -54.07 23.57
N LEU A 4 -36.87 -54.40 23.11
CA LEU A 4 -35.62 -53.70 23.39
C LEU A 4 -35.57 -52.42 22.53
N ARG A 5 -35.67 -51.21 23.18
CA ARG A 5 -35.52 -49.90 22.52
C ARG A 5 -34.05 -49.50 22.51
N PHE A 6 -33.42 -49.55 21.34
CA PHE A 6 -32.12 -48.97 21.12
C PHE A 6 -32.25 -47.44 21.03
N VAL A 7 -31.65 -46.73 21.97
CA VAL A 7 -31.46 -45.29 21.92
C VAL A 7 -30.11 -45.02 21.25
N LEU A 8 -30.13 -44.52 20.01
CA LEU A 8 -28.94 -44.05 19.30
C LEU A 8 -28.56 -42.66 19.83
N LEU A 9 -27.52 -42.59 20.63
CA LEU A 9 -26.89 -41.31 21.02
C LEU A 9 -26.02 -40.81 19.85
N SER A 10 -26.51 -39.81 19.14
CA SER A 10 -25.71 -39.12 18.12
C SER A 10 -24.73 -38.13 18.81
N ALA A 11 -23.46 -38.47 18.86
CA ALA A 11 -22.42 -37.60 19.36
C ALA A 11 -22.12 -36.52 18.30
N LEU A 12 -22.48 -35.28 18.60
CA LEU A 12 -22.15 -34.09 17.78
C LEU A 12 -20.70 -33.72 18.05
N ILE A 13 -19.79 -34.00 17.10
CA ILE A 13 -18.37 -33.63 17.17
C ILE A 13 -18.28 -32.15 16.77
N LEU A 14 -18.10 -31.25 17.73
CA LEU A 14 -17.71 -29.86 17.49
C LEU A 14 -16.23 -29.84 17.08
N LEU A 15 -15.93 -29.61 15.80
CA LEU A 15 -14.60 -29.31 15.30
C LEU A 15 -14.23 -27.88 15.73
N PRO A 16 -13.12 -27.69 16.44
CA PRO A 16 -12.63 -26.32 16.70
C PRO A 16 -12.27 -25.68 15.39
N GLY A 17 -13.01 -24.63 15.01
CA GLY A 17 -12.65 -23.77 13.88
C GLY A 17 -11.32 -23.05 14.19
N THR A 18 -10.27 -23.35 13.46
CA THR A 18 -9.04 -22.57 13.49
C THR A 18 -9.33 -21.20 12.88
N SER A 19 -9.52 -20.17 13.73
CA SER A 19 -9.54 -18.78 13.29
C SER A 19 -8.14 -18.47 12.74
N ILE A 20 -8.01 -18.37 11.42
CA ILE A 20 -6.84 -17.77 10.80
C ILE A 20 -6.93 -16.29 11.14
N ALA A 21 -6.07 -15.82 12.03
CA ALA A 21 -5.95 -14.38 12.31
C ALA A 21 -5.63 -13.67 11.00
N ALA A 22 -6.45 -12.67 10.62
CA ALA A 22 -6.18 -11.85 9.46
C ALA A 22 -4.81 -11.20 9.63
N GLU A 23 -4.01 -11.21 8.57
CA GLU A 23 -2.67 -10.63 8.59
C GLU A 23 -2.77 -9.13 8.82
N SER A 24 -2.08 -8.62 9.85
CA SER A 24 -2.05 -7.18 10.12
C SER A 24 -0.94 -6.52 9.33
N PHE A 25 -1.31 -5.58 8.48
CA PHE A 25 -0.35 -4.75 7.75
C PHE A 25 0.13 -3.54 8.56
N ASP A 26 -0.41 -3.31 9.74
CA ASP A 26 -0.08 -2.15 10.58
C ASP A 26 1.42 -2.05 10.86
N GLY A 27 1.92 -0.83 10.86
CA GLY A 27 3.33 -0.51 11.08
C GLY A 27 3.87 0.54 10.12
N THR A 28 5.18 0.77 10.20
CA THR A 28 5.91 1.69 9.32
C THR A 28 6.44 0.95 8.10
N TRP A 29 6.30 1.56 6.94
CA TRP A 29 6.70 1.00 5.66
C TRP A 29 7.60 1.97 4.91
N SER A 30 8.71 1.48 4.38
CA SER A 30 9.49 2.20 3.37
C SER A 30 8.76 2.13 2.05
N THR A 31 8.49 3.27 1.44
CA THR A 31 7.79 3.37 0.16
C THR A 31 8.71 3.95 -0.89
N THR A 32 8.82 3.26 -2.02
CA THR A 32 9.54 3.73 -3.20
C THR A 32 8.56 3.95 -4.33
N LEU A 33 8.46 5.17 -4.81
CA LEU A 33 7.70 5.54 -6.01
C LEU A 33 8.67 5.73 -7.17
N THR A 34 8.52 4.95 -8.23
CA THR A 34 9.32 5.09 -9.44
C THR A 34 8.44 5.45 -10.62
N CYS A 35 8.71 6.58 -11.23
CA CYS A 35 8.08 7.04 -12.46
C CYS A 35 9.13 7.12 -13.57
N PRO A 36 9.13 6.21 -14.57
CA PRO A 36 10.11 6.24 -15.65
C PRO A 36 9.95 7.49 -16.53
N PRO A 37 10.98 7.91 -17.24
CA PRO A 37 10.86 8.99 -18.23
C PRO A 37 9.88 8.57 -19.34
N LYS A 38 9.18 9.53 -19.92
CA LYS A 38 8.30 9.28 -21.07
C LYS A 38 8.25 10.51 -21.99
N GLY A 39 8.68 10.36 -23.24
CA GLY A 39 8.87 11.46 -24.15
C GLY A 39 9.87 12.46 -23.58
N ASN A 40 9.53 13.73 -23.56
CA ASN A 40 10.39 14.80 -23.01
C ASN A 40 10.21 15.01 -21.48
N THR A 41 9.44 14.15 -20.81
CA THR A 41 9.22 14.25 -19.37
C THR A 41 10.25 13.44 -18.61
N LEU A 42 10.96 14.06 -17.67
CA LEU A 42 11.97 13.40 -16.86
C LEU A 42 11.34 12.34 -15.95
N GLY A 43 12.07 11.23 -15.76
CA GLY A 43 11.75 10.23 -14.74
C GLY A 43 12.20 10.69 -13.36
N TYR A 44 11.65 10.06 -12.34
CA TYR A 44 12.09 10.27 -10.96
C TYR A 44 11.83 9.04 -10.10
N THR A 45 12.58 8.93 -9.02
CA THR A 45 12.36 7.97 -7.95
C THR A 45 12.30 8.71 -6.63
N TRP A 46 11.27 8.42 -5.83
CA TRP A 46 11.09 9.01 -4.51
C TRP A 46 11.07 7.93 -3.45
N HIS A 47 11.70 8.21 -2.32
CA HIS A 47 11.70 7.37 -1.14
C HIS A 47 11.05 8.15 0.01
N PHE A 48 10.09 7.56 0.68
CA PHE A 48 9.42 8.15 1.84
C PHE A 48 8.87 7.05 2.75
N LEU A 49 8.49 7.43 3.96
CA LEU A 49 7.83 6.52 4.88
C LEU A 49 6.32 6.62 4.73
N SER A 50 5.67 5.48 4.81
CA SER A 50 4.23 5.37 4.99
C SER A 50 3.93 4.68 6.30
N VAL A 51 2.84 5.05 6.96
CA VAL A 51 2.33 4.38 8.15
C VAL A 51 1.01 3.71 7.81
N ILE A 52 0.88 2.45 8.19
CA ILE A 52 -0.40 1.74 8.13
C ILE A 52 -0.89 1.57 9.56
N GLN A 53 -2.10 2.02 9.83
CA GLN A 53 -2.78 1.89 11.11
C GLN A 53 -4.25 1.54 10.89
N ASN A 54 -4.72 0.46 11.48
CA ASN A 54 -6.08 -0.03 11.29
C ASN A 54 -6.43 -0.22 9.80
N ASN A 55 -5.48 -0.75 9.03
CA ASN A 55 -5.59 -0.95 7.58
C ASN A 55 -5.77 0.35 6.77
N VAL A 56 -5.46 1.51 7.34
CA VAL A 56 -5.39 2.80 6.63
C VAL A 56 -3.94 3.17 6.42
N LEU A 57 -3.55 3.36 5.17
CA LEU A 57 -2.22 3.82 4.79
C LEU A 57 -2.22 5.34 4.65
N HIS A 58 -1.23 5.98 5.25
CA HIS A 58 -0.86 7.36 5.03
C HIS A 58 0.65 7.46 4.82
N GLY A 59 1.06 8.09 3.74
CA GLY A 59 2.46 8.39 3.45
C GLY A 59 2.59 9.79 2.89
N GLU A 60 3.66 10.49 3.24
CA GLU A 60 3.90 11.86 2.79
C GLU A 60 5.36 12.09 2.44
N ARG A 61 5.60 13.03 1.54
CA ARG A 61 6.91 13.50 1.11
C ARG A 61 6.87 14.99 0.81
N GLY A 62 7.95 15.68 1.18
CA GLY A 62 8.08 17.13 1.00
C GLY A 62 7.32 17.92 2.07
N THR A 63 7.22 19.23 1.88
CA THR A 63 6.52 20.13 2.79
C THR A 63 5.12 20.38 2.24
N ALA A 64 4.10 20.18 3.06
CA ALA A 64 2.70 20.39 2.66
C ALA A 64 2.48 21.78 2.07
N GLY A 65 1.82 21.84 0.92
CA GLY A 65 1.54 23.08 0.20
C GLY A 65 2.67 23.57 -0.73
N GLU A 66 3.84 23.00 -0.66
CA GLU A 66 4.99 23.41 -1.48
C GLU A 66 5.11 22.58 -2.78
N PRO A 67 5.70 23.14 -3.86
CA PRO A 67 6.02 22.38 -5.06
C PRO A 67 6.87 21.12 -4.74
N GLY A 68 6.43 19.97 -5.23
CA GLY A 68 7.06 18.67 -4.96
C GLY A 68 6.51 17.96 -3.72
N ALA A 69 5.58 18.54 -2.98
CA ALA A 69 4.81 17.84 -1.95
C ALA A 69 3.97 16.71 -2.57
N PHE A 70 3.86 15.61 -1.86
CA PHE A 70 3.10 14.43 -2.28
C PHE A 70 2.54 13.69 -1.06
N THR A 71 1.32 13.21 -1.16
CA THR A 71 0.69 12.29 -0.21
C THR A 71 0.23 11.02 -0.91
N LEU A 72 0.17 9.92 -0.16
CA LEU A 72 -0.38 8.65 -0.59
C LEU A 72 -1.30 8.14 0.50
N ASP A 73 -2.58 8.08 0.23
CA ASP A 73 -3.61 7.78 1.20
C ASP A 73 -4.54 6.69 0.71
N GLY A 74 -5.00 5.81 1.60
CA GLY A 74 -6.01 4.83 1.24
C GLY A 74 -6.19 3.71 2.24
N ARG A 75 -6.98 2.72 1.84
CA ARG A 75 -7.33 1.58 2.68
C ARG A 75 -6.89 0.26 2.06
N ILE A 76 -6.43 -0.64 2.91
CA ILE A 76 -6.04 -2.01 2.58
C ILE A 76 -7.16 -2.94 3.06
N ALA A 77 -7.62 -3.83 2.20
CA ALA A 77 -8.59 -4.85 2.53
C ALA A 77 -7.90 -6.04 3.26
N GLU A 78 -8.70 -6.89 3.89
CA GLU A 78 -8.20 -8.06 4.63
C GLU A 78 -7.39 -9.03 3.75
N ASP A 79 -7.70 -9.10 2.46
CA ASP A 79 -6.94 -9.89 1.49
C ASP A 79 -5.63 -9.22 1.04
N GLY A 80 -5.30 -8.03 1.55
CA GLY A 80 -4.14 -7.24 1.18
C GLY A 80 -4.32 -6.38 -0.08
N SER A 81 -5.45 -6.46 -0.77
CA SER A 81 -5.73 -5.55 -1.89
C SER A 81 -5.93 -4.12 -1.38
N ALA A 82 -5.40 -3.13 -2.10
CA ALA A 82 -5.50 -1.73 -1.70
C ALA A 82 -5.89 -0.82 -2.86
N ARG A 83 -6.71 0.18 -2.52
CA ARG A 83 -7.01 1.33 -3.36
C ARG A 83 -6.48 2.57 -2.66
N LEU A 84 -5.48 3.18 -3.26
CA LEU A 84 -4.81 4.36 -2.71
C LEU A 84 -4.97 5.52 -3.68
N VAL A 85 -4.90 6.74 -3.15
CA VAL A 85 -4.90 7.99 -3.91
C VAL A 85 -3.55 8.65 -3.69
N GLY A 86 -2.80 8.87 -4.75
CA GLY A 86 -1.64 9.74 -4.74
C GLY A 86 -2.05 11.15 -5.12
N ALA A 87 -1.72 12.14 -4.30
CA ALA A 87 -2.00 13.54 -4.56
C ALA A 87 -0.73 14.38 -4.34
N GLY A 88 -0.55 15.45 -5.09
CA GLY A 88 0.64 16.27 -4.93
C GLY A 88 0.62 17.58 -5.70
N ILE A 89 1.74 18.27 -5.61
CA ILE A 89 1.99 19.54 -6.28
C ILE A 89 3.19 19.39 -7.20
N VAL A 90 3.04 19.72 -8.47
CA VAL A 90 4.08 19.63 -9.48
C VAL A 90 5.29 20.47 -9.05
N ALA A 91 6.46 19.84 -8.94
CA ALA A 91 7.69 20.52 -8.54
C ALA A 91 8.18 21.47 -9.64
N SER A 92 8.27 20.98 -10.88
CA SER A 92 8.64 21.77 -12.04
C SER A 92 8.02 21.21 -13.33
N ARG A 93 7.98 22.02 -14.39
CA ARG A 93 7.39 21.64 -15.68
C ARG A 93 8.06 20.41 -16.31
N GLU A 94 9.32 20.17 -16.04
CA GLU A 94 10.09 19.04 -16.58
C GLU A 94 9.55 17.67 -16.15
N TYR A 95 8.86 17.63 -15.01
CA TYR A 95 8.24 16.42 -14.47
C TYR A 95 6.76 16.27 -14.85
N ALA A 96 6.17 17.27 -15.50
CA ALA A 96 4.78 17.29 -15.88
C ALA A 96 4.59 16.93 -17.36
N ARG A 97 3.64 16.06 -17.66
CA ARG A 97 3.35 15.69 -19.07
C ARG A 97 2.35 16.61 -19.75
N SER A 98 1.54 17.30 -18.98
CA SER A 98 0.55 18.21 -19.53
C SER A 98 1.21 19.55 -19.89
N VAL A 99 0.92 20.02 -21.08
CA VAL A 99 1.34 21.38 -21.49
C VAL A 99 0.73 22.49 -20.63
N PHE A 100 -0.34 22.15 -19.93
CA PHE A 100 -1.03 23.04 -18.98
C PHE A 100 -0.48 22.91 -17.53
N ALA A 101 0.31 21.87 -17.24
CA ALA A 101 0.88 21.68 -15.92
C ALA A 101 2.14 22.54 -15.78
N HIS A 102 2.15 23.38 -14.78
CA HIS A 102 3.27 24.23 -14.39
C HIS A 102 3.71 23.90 -12.96
N GLY A 103 4.84 24.38 -12.52
CA GLY A 103 5.23 24.29 -11.11
C GLY A 103 4.13 24.87 -10.22
N GLY A 104 3.77 24.16 -9.16
CA GLY A 104 2.67 24.52 -8.28
C GLY A 104 1.28 23.98 -8.68
N ALA A 105 1.13 23.37 -9.87
CA ALA A 105 -0.14 22.74 -10.27
C ALA A 105 -0.42 21.50 -9.41
N GLN A 106 -1.65 21.38 -8.91
CA GLN A 106 -2.08 20.21 -8.16
C GLN A 106 -2.43 19.05 -9.09
N TYR A 107 -2.20 17.83 -8.61
CA TYR A 107 -2.59 16.61 -9.32
C TYR A 107 -3.02 15.53 -8.34
N SER A 108 -3.83 14.58 -8.83
CA SER A 108 -4.13 13.34 -8.12
C SER A 108 -4.29 12.18 -9.10
N TYR A 109 -4.15 10.95 -8.59
CA TYR A 109 -4.35 9.73 -9.36
C TYR A 109 -4.61 8.54 -8.45
N ASP A 110 -5.30 7.52 -8.99
CA ASP A 110 -5.53 6.28 -8.29
C ASP A 110 -4.31 5.34 -8.40
N VAL A 111 -4.08 4.59 -7.32
CA VAL A 111 -3.07 3.53 -7.23
C VAL A 111 -3.78 2.25 -6.79
N LYS A 112 -3.59 1.18 -7.55
CA LYS A 112 -3.97 -0.17 -7.16
C LYS A 112 -2.74 -0.87 -6.63
N ALA A 113 -2.81 -1.42 -5.42
CA ALA A 113 -1.71 -2.11 -4.78
C ALA A 113 -2.16 -3.44 -4.16
N LYS A 114 -1.19 -4.30 -3.87
CA LYS A 114 -1.33 -5.56 -3.16
C LYS A 114 -0.24 -5.63 -2.10
N PHE A 115 -0.63 -5.99 -0.88
CA PHE A 115 0.25 -6.20 0.27
C PHE A 115 0.22 -7.68 0.65
N GLU A 116 1.38 -8.26 0.94
CA GLU A 116 1.56 -9.64 1.36
C GLU A 116 2.74 -9.70 2.34
N GLY A 117 2.49 -10.13 3.57
CA GLY A 117 3.50 -10.19 4.62
C GLY A 117 4.17 -8.84 4.87
N THR A 118 5.45 -8.77 4.57
CA THR A 118 6.26 -7.56 4.76
C THR A 118 6.55 -6.79 3.47
N GLN A 119 5.91 -7.18 2.38
CA GLN A 119 6.10 -6.59 1.05
C GLN A 119 4.78 -6.09 0.48
N GLY A 120 4.85 -5.11 -0.39
CA GLY A 120 3.71 -4.64 -1.17
C GLY A 120 4.17 -4.05 -2.49
N ALA A 121 3.31 -4.13 -3.49
CA ALA A 121 3.55 -3.54 -4.79
C ALA A 121 2.29 -2.86 -5.33
N GLY A 122 2.47 -1.74 -6.01
CA GLY A 122 1.36 -0.99 -6.59
C GLY A 122 1.69 -0.35 -7.91
N LYS A 123 0.65 0.04 -8.64
CA LYS A 123 0.78 0.77 -9.90
C LYS A 123 -0.24 1.90 -9.96
N LYS A 124 0.21 3.04 -10.47
CA LYS A 124 -0.68 4.13 -10.86
C LYS A 124 -1.63 3.63 -11.92
N SER A 125 -2.94 3.79 -11.71
CA SER A 125 -3.93 3.55 -12.75
C SER A 125 -3.78 4.59 -13.86
N ALA A 126 -3.88 4.17 -15.12
CA ALA A 126 -3.94 5.10 -16.23
C ALA A 126 -5.21 5.95 -16.08
N GLY A 127 -5.04 7.27 -15.93
CA GLY A 127 -6.18 8.19 -15.93
C GLY A 127 -6.86 8.25 -17.29
N LEU A 128 -8.15 8.58 -17.32
CA LEU A 128 -8.92 8.76 -18.55
C LEU A 128 -8.25 9.83 -19.43
N GLY A 129 -7.88 9.46 -20.65
CA GLY A 129 -7.72 10.40 -21.77
C GLY A 129 -6.34 10.94 -22.07
N ILE A 130 -5.30 10.71 -21.28
CA ILE A 130 -3.92 11.05 -21.65
C ILE A 130 -3.06 9.84 -21.33
N GLU A 131 -2.26 9.39 -22.30
CA GLU A 131 -1.29 8.31 -22.08
C GLU A 131 -0.43 8.57 -20.85
N GLY A 132 -0.96 8.17 -19.70
CA GLY A 132 -0.34 8.38 -18.41
C GLY A 132 1.00 7.67 -18.34
N ARG A 133 1.97 8.26 -17.67
CA ARG A 133 3.17 7.58 -17.26
C ARG A 133 2.77 6.48 -16.27
N VAL A 134 3.19 5.25 -16.51
CA VAL A 134 2.98 4.15 -15.57
C VAL A 134 4.04 4.27 -14.49
N CYS A 135 3.62 4.68 -13.30
CA CYS A 135 4.49 4.69 -12.12
C CYS A 135 4.23 3.44 -11.29
N SER A 136 5.28 2.89 -10.68
CA SER A 136 5.22 1.78 -9.74
C SER A 136 5.49 2.26 -8.32
N PHE A 137 4.91 1.53 -7.37
CA PHE A 137 5.13 1.69 -5.95
C PHE A 137 5.62 0.36 -5.41
N ASP A 138 6.69 0.40 -4.62
CA ASP A 138 7.21 -0.73 -3.86
C ASP A 138 7.17 -0.37 -2.38
N PHE A 139 6.66 -1.29 -1.56
CA PHE A 139 6.48 -1.11 -0.13
C PHE A 139 7.24 -2.21 0.60
N THR A 140 7.99 -1.85 1.63
CA THR A 140 8.69 -2.80 2.51
C THR A 140 8.44 -2.43 3.95
N LYS A 141 7.86 -3.35 4.73
CA LYS A 141 7.58 -3.16 6.15
C LYS A 141 8.88 -3.04 6.93
N GLN A 142 8.99 -2.01 7.74
CA GLN A 142 10.14 -1.81 8.61
C GLN A 142 10.03 -2.71 9.85
N PRO A 143 11.15 -3.26 10.35
CA PRO A 143 11.15 -3.92 11.64
C PRO A 143 10.65 -2.97 12.72
N PRO A 144 9.98 -3.45 13.78
CA PRO A 144 9.63 -2.63 14.92
C PRO A 144 10.88 -1.95 15.50
N ALA A 145 10.74 -0.67 15.90
CA ALA A 145 11.84 0.05 16.53
C ALA A 145 12.30 -0.73 17.79
N GLY A 146 13.56 -1.18 17.80
CA GLY A 146 14.13 -1.98 18.89
C GLY A 146 14.48 -3.43 18.54
N SER A 147 14.10 -3.92 17.36
CA SER A 147 14.50 -5.24 16.87
C SER A 147 15.79 -5.18 16.02
N ALA A 148 16.79 -4.41 16.46
CA ALA A 148 18.11 -4.50 15.85
C ALA A 148 18.63 -5.95 16.02
N PRO A 149 19.15 -6.60 14.94
CA PRO A 149 19.77 -7.90 15.10
C PRO A 149 20.90 -7.77 16.11
N SER A 150 20.81 -8.52 17.20
CA SER A 150 21.95 -8.71 18.13
C SER A 150 23.05 -9.36 17.30
N GLY A 151 23.98 -8.55 16.83
CA GLY A 151 25.20 -9.02 16.19
C GLY A 151 25.92 -9.98 17.12
N PRO A 152 26.71 -10.94 16.60
CA PRO A 152 27.51 -11.82 17.43
C PRO A 152 28.43 -10.94 18.28
N ASN A 153 28.31 -11.10 19.58
CA ASN A 153 29.23 -10.48 20.54
C ASN A 153 30.62 -11.13 20.34
N PRO A 154 31.71 -10.35 20.20
CA PRO A 154 33.04 -10.88 19.97
C PRO A 154 33.57 -11.72 21.13
#